data_66e78b6d13b40b9f722f07146a60af61
#
_entry.id   66e78b6d13b40b9f722f07146a60af61
#
_cell.length_a   1.000
_cell.length_b   1.000
_cell.length_c   1.000
_cell.angle_alpha   90.00
_cell.angle_beta   90.00
_cell.angle_gamma   90.00
#
_symmetry.space_group_name_H-M   'P 1'
#
loop_
_entity.id
_entity.type
_entity.pdbx_description
1 polymer ?
#
loop_
_entity_poly.entity_id
_entity_poly.type
_entity_poly.pdbx_seq_one_letter_code
_entity_poly.pdbx_strand_id
1 'polypeptide(L)'
;EVIHSAGFYHSKAKHLIAAAQLVVKEFNGETPNTMKDLIKLPGVARKTANVVLWGGFGINEGLAVDTHVKRISGRLGLTKHTDPVDIEKDLVKLFPQSEWGKVNHRMVWFGRHVCDARKPLCDECEMDSFCPKVGVE
;
A
#
# COMPACT_ATOMS: atom_id res chain seq x y z
N GLU A 1 -7.05 -3.33 24.24
CA GLU A 1 -8.01 -4.42 23.97
C GLU A 1 -8.59 -4.36 22.55
N VAL A 2 -9.04 -3.19 22.06
CA VAL A 2 -9.73 -3.04 20.76
C VAL A 2 -8.96 -3.59 19.55
N ILE A 3 -7.62 -3.48 19.54
CA ILE A 3 -6.79 -3.94 18.42
C ILE A 3 -5.96 -5.20 18.74
N HIS A 4 -6.33 -5.95 19.80
CA HIS A 4 -5.56 -7.11 20.25
C HIS A 4 -5.41 -8.19 19.17
N SER A 5 -6.39 -8.36 18.29
CA SER A 5 -6.35 -9.32 17.18
C SER A 5 -5.39 -8.91 16.04
N ALA A 6 -4.89 -7.67 16.03
CA ALA A 6 -3.97 -7.20 15.00
C ALA A 6 -2.53 -7.63 15.30
N GLY A 7 -1.82 -8.19 14.33
CA GLY A 7 -0.40 -8.49 14.48
C GLY A 7 0.39 -7.25 14.94
N PHE A 8 1.35 -7.44 15.87
CA PHE A 8 2.13 -6.35 16.47
C PHE A 8 1.30 -5.28 17.17
N TYR A 9 0.16 -5.66 17.77
CA TYR A 9 -0.80 -4.72 18.35
C TYR A 9 -0.22 -3.80 19.41
N HIS A 10 0.75 -4.23 20.22
CA HIS A 10 1.41 -3.37 21.21
C HIS A 10 2.13 -2.16 20.56
N SER A 11 2.89 -2.40 19.49
CA SER A 11 3.55 -1.32 18.74
C SER A 11 2.53 -0.43 18.03
N LYS A 12 1.53 -1.04 17.42
CA LYS A 12 0.43 -0.29 16.77
C LYS A 12 -0.33 0.58 17.75
N ALA A 13 -0.64 0.08 18.95
CA ALA A 13 -1.32 0.88 19.98
C ALA A 13 -0.49 2.09 20.40
N LYS A 14 0.81 1.91 20.64
CA LYS A 14 1.72 3.01 20.96
C LYS A 14 1.75 4.07 19.86
N HIS A 15 1.88 3.63 18.59
CA HIS A 15 1.91 4.54 17.45
C HIS A 15 0.58 5.29 17.28
N LEU A 16 -0.57 4.60 17.43
CA LEU A 16 -1.89 5.23 17.33
C LEU A 16 -2.07 6.33 18.39
N ILE A 17 -1.72 6.04 19.65
CA ILE A 17 -1.82 7.01 20.73
C ILE A 17 -0.91 8.21 20.47
N ALA A 18 0.35 7.97 20.13
CA ALA A 18 1.32 9.02 19.84
C ALA A 18 0.95 9.86 18.62
N ALA A 19 0.42 9.22 17.55
CA ALA A 19 -0.08 9.92 16.37
C ALA A 19 -1.28 10.82 16.73
N ALA A 20 -2.25 10.31 17.49
CA ALA A 20 -3.41 11.09 17.92
C ALA A 20 -3.00 12.30 18.78
N GLN A 21 -2.07 12.11 19.71
CA GLN A 21 -1.54 13.20 20.53
C GLN A 21 -0.87 14.27 19.67
N LEU A 22 -0.09 13.86 18.65
CA LEU A 22 0.59 14.80 17.75
C LEU A 22 -0.42 15.54 16.87
N VAL A 23 -1.46 14.86 16.37
CA VAL A 23 -2.54 15.48 15.60
C VAL A 23 -3.25 16.56 16.43
N VAL A 24 -3.58 16.28 17.68
CA VAL A 24 -4.18 17.27 18.58
C VAL A 24 -3.22 18.45 18.82
N LYS A 25 -1.95 18.15 19.08
CA LYS A 25 -0.96 19.18 19.46
C LYS A 25 -0.54 20.09 18.30
N GLU A 26 -0.29 19.54 17.12
CA GLU A 26 0.35 20.27 16.00
C GLU A 26 -0.61 20.54 14.83
N PHE A 27 -1.73 19.84 14.77
CA PHE A 27 -2.69 19.94 13.65
C PHE A 27 -4.11 20.28 14.12
N ASN A 28 -4.27 20.83 15.33
CA ASN A 28 -5.56 21.27 15.90
C ASN A 28 -6.64 20.16 15.92
N GLY A 29 -6.23 18.90 16.03
CA GLY A 29 -7.16 17.77 16.02
C GLY A 29 -7.60 17.30 14.64
N GLU A 30 -7.13 17.93 13.56
CA GLU A 30 -7.43 17.55 12.19
C GLU A 30 -6.32 16.69 11.57
N THR A 31 -6.69 15.63 10.90
CA THR A 31 -5.69 14.79 10.20
C THR A 31 -5.05 15.58 9.06
N PRO A 32 -3.71 15.71 9.01
CA PRO A 32 -3.04 16.43 7.92
C PRO A 32 -3.26 15.73 6.58
N ASN A 33 -3.31 16.51 5.51
CA ASN A 33 -3.59 16.06 4.15
C ASN A 33 -2.41 16.24 3.19
N THR A 34 -1.19 16.32 3.70
CA THR A 34 0.03 16.35 2.89
C THR A 34 0.97 15.20 3.24
N MET A 35 1.72 14.69 2.28
CA MET A 35 2.74 13.67 2.52
C MET A 35 3.73 14.12 3.60
N LYS A 36 4.20 15.36 3.49
CA LYS A 36 5.18 15.97 4.40
C LYS A 36 4.72 15.92 5.86
N ASP A 37 3.45 16.17 6.11
CA ASP A 37 2.91 16.23 7.47
C ASP A 37 2.50 14.85 7.97
N LEU A 38 1.93 14.01 7.10
CA LEU A 38 1.56 12.65 7.45
C LEU A 38 2.76 11.80 7.91
N ILE A 39 3.92 11.92 7.25
CA ILE A 39 5.11 11.15 7.64
C ILE A 39 5.74 11.61 8.97
N LYS A 40 5.33 12.75 9.52
CA LYS A 40 5.71 13.16 10.89
C LYS A 40 4.99 12.34 11.95
N LEU A 41 3.83 11.77 11.62
CA LEU A 41 3.03 11.01 12.57
C LEU A 41 3.71 9.67 12.89
N PRO A 42 3.84 9.31 14.19
CA PRO A 42 4.40 8.05 14.60
C PRO A 42 3.70 6.85 13.95
N GLY A 43 4.48 5.95 13.34
CA GLY A 43 3.96 4.76 12.64
C GLY A 43 3.42 5.02 11.22
N VAL A 44 3.49 6.24 10.72
CA VAL A 44 3.10 6.60 9.36
C VAL A 44 4.33 6.74 8.47
N ALA A 45 4.59 5.73 7.67
CA ALA A 45 5.57 5.78 6.59
C ALA A 45 4.88 6.16 5.26
N ARG A 46 5.67 6.40 4.20
CA ARG A 46 5.20 6.79 2.86
C ARG A 46 4.01 5.95 2.36
N LYS A 47 4.08 4.62 2.51
CA LYS A 47 2.98 3.72 2.12
C LYS A 47 1.67 4.06 2.85
N THR A 48 1.72 4.24 4.17
CA THR A 48 0.54 4.58 4.97
C THR A 48 0.03 5.98 4.62
N ALA A 49 0.92 6.94 4.42
CA ALA A 49 0.56 8.29 3.99
C ALA A 49 -0.18 8.29 2.64
N ASN A 50 0.31 7.55 1.63
CA ASN A 50 -0.38 7.40 0.35
C ASN A 50 -1.79 6.80 0.51
N VAL A 51 -1.96 5.81 1.39
CA VAL A 51 -3.29 5.21 1.66
C VAL A 51 -4.22 6.23 2.32
N VAL A 52 -3.73 7.03 3.28
CA VAL A 52 -4.51 8.07 3.95
C VAL A 52 -4.89 9.19 2.98
N LEU A 53 -3.94 9.66 2.17
CA LEU A 53 -4.17 10.72 1.18
C LEU A 53 -5.25 10.31 0.19
N TRP A 54 -5.15 9.11 -0.38
CA TRP A 54 -6.15 8.65 -1.33
C TRP A 54 -7.49 8.31 -0.67
N GLY A 55 -7.49 7.51 0.40
CA GLY A 55 -8.70 7.00 1.03
C GLY A 55 -9.48 8.04 1.83
N GLY A 56 -8.77 8.99 2.45
CA GLY A 56 -9.36 10.03 3.29
C GLY A 56 -9.63 11.34 2.54
N PHE A 57 -8.80 11.67 1.56
CA PHE A 57 -8.83 12.99 0.92
C PHE A 57 -8.97 12.93 -0.61
N GLY A 58 -8.96 11.76 -1.23
CA GLY A 58 -8.99 11.61 -2.69
C GLY A 58 -7.73 12.10 -3.41
N ILE A 59 -6.63 12.28 -2.68
CA ILE A 59 -5.36 12.81 -3.21
C ILE A 59 -4.46 11.66 -3.66
N ASN A 60 -4.11 11.63 -4.94
CA ASN A 60 -3.14 10.70 -5.51
C ASN A 60 -1.75 11.37 -5.60
N GLU A 61 -0.99 11.38 -4.51
CA GLU A 61 0.39 11.91 -4.46
C GLU A 61 1.43 10.84 -4.79
N GLY A 62 1.09 9.57 -4.60
CA GLY A 62 1.92 8.42 -4.90
C GLY A 62 1.12 7.12 -4.92
N LEU A 63 1.76 6.03 -5.34
CA LEU A 63 1.18 4.69 -5.35
C LEU A 63 1.68 3.91 -4.13
N ALA A 64 0.76 3.52 -3.24
CA ALA A 64 1.12 2.75 -2.06
C ALA A 64 1.60 1.35 -2.43
N VAL A 65 2.86 1.04 -2.17
CA VAL A 65 3.45 -0.28 -2.40
C VAL A 65 3.48 -1.07 -1.10
N ASP A 66 2.66 -2.09 -1.04
CA ASP A 66 2.66 -3.09 0.04
C ASP A 66 3.19 -4.45 -0.45
N THR A 67 3.09 -5.47 0.38
CA THR A 67 3.55 -6.83 0.02
C THR A 67 2.78 -7.44 -1.14
N HIS A 68 1.50 -7.08 -1.32
CA HIS A 68 0.69 -7.53 -2.45
C HIS A 68 1.11 -6.83 -3.74
N VAL A 69 1.19 -5.50 -3.71
CA VAL A 69 1.64 -4.70 -4.86
C VAL A 69 3.04 -5.13 -5.30
N LYS A 70 4.00 -5.25 -4.36
CA LYS A 70 5.35 -5.74 -4.65
C LYS A 70 5.34 -7.10 -5.36
N ARG A 71 4.61 -8.08 -4.81
CA ARG A 71 4.54 -9.43 -5.36
C ARG A 71 3.93 -9.46 -6.75
N ILE A 72 2.77 -8.81 -6.89
CA ILE A 72 2.00 -8.85 -8.14
C ILE A 72 2.71 -8.10 -9.24
N SER A 73 3.24 -6.90 -8.96
CA SER A 73 4.00 -6.14 -9.97
C SER A 73 5.25 -6.87 -10.44
N GLY A 74 5.92 -7.59 -9.55
CA GLY A 74 7.04 -8.46 -9.91
C GLY A 74 6.59 -9.64 -10.79
N ARG A 75 5.55 -10.37 -10.38
CA ARG A 75 5.01 -11.53 -11.13
C ARG A 75 4.51 -11.15 -12.54
N LEU A 76 3.92 -9.95 -12.65
CA LEU A 76 3.45 -9.40 -13.93
C LEU A 76 4.59 -8.76 -14.76
N GLY A 77 5.82 -8.72 -14.25
CA GLY A 77 6.95 -8.11 -14.94
C GLY A 77 6.88 -6.60 -15.08
N LEU A 78 6.03 -5.92 -14.27
CA LEU A 78 5.88 -4.45 -14.31
C LEU A 78 7.08 -3.74 -13.68
N THR A 79 7.86 -4.43 -12.87
CA THR A 79 9.10 -3.95 -12.26
C THR A 79 10.06 -5.10 -12.04
N LYS A 80 11.37 -4.78 -12.03
CA LYS A 80 12.44 -5.71 -11.60
C LYS A 80 12.99 -5.35 -10.22
N HIS A 81 12.52 -4.24 -9.64
CA HIS A 81 12.97 -3.78 -8.34
C HIS A 81 12.31 -4.55 -7.20
N THR A 82 12.99 -4.56 -6.05
CA THR A 82 12.49 -5.19 -4.81
C THR A 82 12.27 -4.17 -3.70
N ASP A 83 12.84 -2.98 -3.82
CA ASP A 83 12.60 -1.87 -2.90
C ASP A 83 11.26 -1.20 -3.20
N PRO A 84 10.40 -0.96 -2.19
CA PRO A 84 9.09 -0.36 -2.40
C PRO A 84 9.11 1.03 -3.06
N VAL A 85 10.14 1.84 -2.80
CA VAL A 85 10.24 3.19 -3.37
C VAL A 85 10.55 3.12 -4.87
N ASP A 86 11.42 2.19 -5.27
CA ASP A 86 11.76 2.02 -6.68
C ASP A 86 10.64 1.34 -7.46
N ILE A 87 9.91 0.40 -6.83
CA ILE A 87 8.67 -0.16 -7.39
C ILE A 87 7.63 0.95 -7.61
N GLU A 88 7.42 1.83 -6.62
CA GLU A 88 6.50 2.97 -6.77
C GLU A 88 6.89 3.82 -7.99
N LYS A 89 8.18 4.16 -8.15
CA LYS A 89 8.69 4.95 -9.30
C LYS A 89 8.40 4.29 -10.65
N ASP A 90 8.46 2.96 -10.72
CA ASP A 90 8.13 2.24 -11.95
C ASP A 90 6.62 2.26 -12.22
N LEU A 91 5.82 1.95 -11.20
CA LEU A 91 4.37 1.85 -11.36
C LEU A 91 3.70 3.20 -11.68
N VAL A 92 4.17 4.30 -11.09
CA VAL A 92 3.60 5.62 -11.39
C VAL A 92 3.85 6.09 -12.84
N LYS A 93 4.84 5.50 -13.53
CA LYS A 93 5.06 5.74 -14.97
C LYS A 93 4.10 4.95 -15.85
N LEU A 94 3.62 3.81 -15.36
CA LEU A 94 2.76 2.89 -16.12
C LEU A 94 1.28 3.25 -15.99
N PHE A 95 0.88 3.83 -14.87
CA PHE A 95 -0.52 4.13 -14.58
C PHE A 95 -0.77 5.63 -14.49
N PRO A 96 -1.89 6.15 -15.02
CA PRO A 96 -2.25 7.55 -14.85
C PRO A 96 -2.47 7.88 -13.37
N GLN A 97 -2.14 9.10 -12.98
CA GLN A 97 -2.19 9.55 -11.59
C GLN A 97 -3.56 9.34 -10.92
N SER A 98 -4.63 9.53 -11.67
CA SER A 98 -6.01 9.31 -11.19
C SER A 98 -6.32 7.87 -10.75
N GLU A 99 -5.50 6.90 -11.17
CA GLU A 99 -5.69 5.49 -10.88
C GLU A 99 -4.78 4.94 -9.76
N TRP A 100 -3.78 5.67 -9.29
CA TRP A 100 -2.76 5.14 -8.36
C TRP A 100 -3.36 4.52 -7.09
N GLY A 101 -4.30 5.18 -6.44
CA GLY A 101 -4.97 4.62 -5.26
C GLY A 101 -5.80 3.38 -5.58
N LYS A 102 -6.50 3.39 -6.72
CA LYS A 102 -7.29 2.23 -7.18
C LYS A 102 -6.41 1.04 -7.55
N VAL A 103 -5.24 1.29 -8.17
CA VAL A 103 -4.27 0.23 -8.51
C VAL A 103 -3.81 -0.49 -7.24
N ASN A 104 -3.42 0.25 -6.20
CA ASN A 104 -3.08 -0.35 -4.92
C ASN A 104 -4.24 -1.22 -4.39
N HIS A 105 -5.45 -0.67 -4.31
CA HIS A 105 -6.61 -1.36 -3.77
C HIS A 105 -6.95 -2.64 -4.55
N ARG A 106 -6.95 -2.57 -5.88
CA ARG A 106 -7.20 -3.72 -6.77
C ARG A 106 -6.13 -4.79 -6.62
N MET A 107 -4.85 -4.41 -6.56
CA MET A 107 -3.75 -5.36 -6.36
C MET A 107 -3.82 -6.04 -4.98
N VAL A 108 -4.20 -5.33 -3.94
CA VAL A 108 -4.42 -5.94 -2.61
C VAL A 108 -5.53 -6.97 -2.65
N TRP A 109 -6.67 -6.62 -3.25
CA TRP A 109 -7.80 -7.54 -3.40
C TRP A 109 -7.40 -8.77 -4.24
N PHE A 110 -6.84 -8.53 -5.41
CA PHE A 110 -6.38 -9.58 -6.32
C PHE A 110 -5.33 -10.49 -5.67
N GLY A 111 -4.43 -9.91 -4.90
CA GLY A 111 -3.39 -10.66 -4.19
C GLY A 111 -3.90 -11.50 -3.02
N ARG A 112 -5.10 -11.22 -2.52
CA ARG A 112 -5.75 -12.03 -1.48
C ARG A 112 -6.59 -13.16 -2.05
N HIS A 113 -7.19 -12.95 -3.21
CA HIS A 113 -8.23 -13.86 -3.72
C HIS A 113 -7.76 -14.68 -4.93
N VAL A 114 -6.81 -14.20 -5.71
CA VAL A 114 -6.36 -14.85 -6.95
C VAL A 114 -4.85 -15.09 -6.92
N CYS A 115 -4.06 -14.03 -6.89
CA CYS A 115 -2.60 -14.13 -6.95
C CYS A 115 -1.99 -14.28 -5.55
N ASP A 116 -2.35 -15.36 -4.83
CA ASP A 116 -1.85 -15.63 -3.49
C ASP A 116 -0.32 -15.81 -3.45
N ALA A 117 0.27 -15.61 -2.28
CA ALA A 117 1.73 -15.65 -2.13
C ALA A 117 2.30 -17.06 -2.32
N ARG A 118 1.61 -18.08 -1.82
CA ARG A 118 2.08 -19.47 -1.81
C ARG A 118 1.46 -20.33 -2.91
N LYS A 119 0.16 -20.11 -3.17
CA LYS A 119 -0.63 -20.90 -4.14
C LYS A 119 -1.48 -19.97 -5.00
N PRO A 120 -0.88 -19.28 -5.98
CA PRO A 120 -1.66 -18.46 -6.89
C PRO A 120 -2.57 -19.34 -7.77
N LEU A 121 -3.79 -18.88 -8.00
CA LEU A 121 -4.78 -19.56 -8.84
C LEU A 121 -4.56 -19.20 -10.32
N CYS A 122 -3.40 -19.57 -10.87
CA CYS A 122 -3.01 -19.16 -12.22
C CYS A 122 -3.97 -19.70 -13.28
N ASP A 123 -4.39 -20.96 -13.18
CA ASP A 123 -5.27 -21.61 -14.15
C ASP A 123 -6.69 -20.99 -14.19
N GLU A 124 -7.10 -20.29 -13.12
CA GLU A 124 -8.37 -19.57 -13.03
C GLU A 124 -8.21 -18.06 -13.22
N CYS A 125 -6.97 -17.59 -13.47
CA CYS A 125 -6.65 -16.17 -13.54
C CYS A 125 -6.91 -15.62 -14.94
N GLU A 126 -7.74 -14.59 -15.06
CA GLU A 126 -8.02 -13.91 -16.34
C GLU A 126 -6.76 -13.35 -17.03
N MET A 127 -5.67 -13.12 -16.27
CA MET A 127 -4.41 -12.64 -16.79
C MET A 127 -3.42 -13.77 -17.17
N ASP A 128 -3.81 -15.03 -17.07
CA ASP A 128 -2.91 -16.17 -17.25
C ASP A 128 -2.23 -16.17 -18.62
N SER A 129 -2.98 -15.84 -19.68
CA SER A 129 -2.50 -15.87 -21.06
C SER A 129 -1.37 -14.88 -21.39
N PHE A 130 -1.24 -13.80 -20.62
CA PHE A 130 -0.21 -12.77 -20.84
C PHE A 130 0.69 -12.52 -19.63
N CYS A 131 0.42 -13.15 -18.50
CA CYS A 131 1.24 -13.02 -17.30
C CYS A 131 2.55 -13.81 -17.44
N PRO A 132 3.74 -13.18 -17.33
CA PRO A 132 5.02 -13.89 -17.41
C PRO A 132 5.31 -14.77 -16.19
N LYS A 133 4.47 -14.72 -15.15
CA LYS A 133 4.55 -15.57 -13.96
C LYS A 133 5.92 -15.55 -13.28
N VAL A 134 6.59 -14.41 -13.25
CA VAL A 134 7.94 -14.29 -12.69
C VAL A 134 7.97 -14.76 -11.23
N GLY A 135 8.80 -15.80 -10.92
CA GLY A 135 8.92 -16.37 -9.58
C GLY A 135 7.67 -17.12 -9.09
N VAL A 136 6.84 -17.62 -9.99
CA VAL A 136 5.77 -18.59 -9.71
C VAL A 136 6.27 -19.97 -10.13
N GLU A 137 6.30 -20.91 -9.18
CA GLU A 137 6.64 -22.33 -9.40
C GLU A 137 5.37 -23.16 -9.59
#